data_656c5b3b00d702562092dd44a02ab90f
#
_entry.id   656c5b3b00d702562092dd44a02ab90f
#
_cell.length_a   1.000
_cell.length_b   1.000
_cell.length_c   1.000
_cell.angle_alpha   90.00
_cell.angle_beta   90.00
_cell.angle_gamma   90.00
#
_symmetry.space_group_name_H-M   'P 1'
#
loop_
_entity.id
_entity.type
_entity.pdbx_description
1 polymer ?
#
loop_
_entity_poly.entity_id
_entity_poly.type
_entity_poly.pdbx_seq_one_letter_code
_entity_poly.pdbx_strand_id
1 'polypeptide(L)'
;RRLPKVGFNNFHFRTEYQVVNLSTLEERFSTGAHVTPATLEVAGMIRDDKLPVKILGDGNLTKKLTVEAQRFSKSAVTKIEGCGGTVKRLGSQPKKKFVKRAPPPAEKVDKKAAKAEKKALKKAEKKAQPFESKKPDKASKSADKPRKEKRGEA
;
A
#
# COMPACT_ATOMS: atom_id res chain seq x y z
N ARG A 1 -31.04 8.25 4.85
CA ARG A 1 -30.50 7.41 3.78
C ARG A 1 -30.79 5.95 4.12
N ARG A 2 -31.67 5.31 3.36
CA ARG A 2 -32.06 3.90 3.58
C ARG A 2 -31.14 2.90 2.87
N LEU A 3 -30.28 3.34 1.95
CA LEU A 3 -29.37 2.46 1.23
C LEU A 3 -28.13 2.19 2.08
N PRO A 4 -27.78 0.91 2.32
CA PRO A 4 -26.57 0.55 3.02
C PRO A 4 -25.37 0.98 2.18
N LYS A 5 -24.32 1.46 2.83
CA LYS A 5 -23.04 1.69 2.16
C LYS A 5 -22.40 0.33 1.87
N VAL A 6 -22.19 0.03 0.60
CA VAL A 6 -21.41 -1.14 0.18
C VAL A 6 -19.94 -0.82 0.38
N GLY A 7 -19.19 -1.74 0.96
CA GLY A 7 -17.76 -1.60 1.17
C GLY A 7 -16.96 -1.58 -0.14
N PHE A 8 -15.66 -1.48 -0.01
CA PHE A 8 -14.74 -1.49 -1.13
C PHE A 8 -14.64 -2.89 -1.75
N ASN A 9 -14.70 -2.98 -3.09
CA ASN A 9 -14.57 -4.22 -3.84
C ASN A 9 -13.53 -4.07 -4.95
N ASN A 10 -12.57 -4.98 -4.98
CA ASN A 10 -11.50 -5.04 -6.00
C ASN A 10 -11.86 -5.91 -7.21
N PHE A 11 -13.08 -6.35 -7.36
CA PHE A 11 -13.48 -7.30 -8.40
C PHE A 11 -13.09 -6.84 -9.81
N HIS A 12 -13.32 -5.57 -10.14
CA HIS A 12 -13.00 -5.00 -11.46
C HIS A 12 -11.49 -4.91 -11.77
N PHE A 13 -10.66 -4.98 -10.74
CA PHE A 13 -9.19 -4.90 -10.87
C PHE A 13 -8.50 -6.25 -10.67
N ARG A 14 -9.29 -7.32 -10.52
CA ARG A 14 -8.76 -8.67 -10.35
C ARG A 14 -8.18 -9.17 -11.67
N THR A 15 -6.92 -9.58 -11.64
CA THR A 15 -6.30 -10.28 -12.76
C THR A 15 -6.43 -11.78 -12.54
N GLU A 16 -7.11 -12.46 -13.41
CA GLU A 16 -7.24 -13.92 -13.39
C GLU A 16 -6.11 -14.55 -14.18
N TYR A 17 -5.49 -15.57 -13.62
CA TYR A 17 -4.41 -16.30 -14.25
C TYR A 17 -4.84 -17.73 -14.51
N GLN A 18 -4.47 -18.28 -15.67
CA GLN A 18 -4.50 -19.71 -15.89
C GLN A 18 -3.35 -20.34 -15.13
N VAL A 19 -3.65 -21.37 -14.35
CA VAL A 19 -2.68 -21.99 -13.45
C VAL A 19 -2.20 -23.30 -14.03
N VAL A 20 -0.87 -23.51 -14.02
CA VAL A 20 -0.23 -24.77 -14.43
C VAL A 20 0.73 -25.21 -13.33
N ASN A 21 0.68 -26.47 -12.92
CA ASN A 21 1.53 -27.06 -11.90
C ASN A 21 2.80 -27.70 -12.49
N LEU A 22 3.87 -27.81 -11.70
CA LEU A 22 5.10 -28.47 -12.14
C LEU A 22 4.91 -29.96 -12.41
N SER A 23 4.05 -30.64 -11.65
CA SER A 23 3.71 -32.05 -11.90
C SER A 23 3.17 -32.26 -13.32
N THR A 24 2.28 -31.40 -13.77
CA THR A 24 1.71 -31.47 -15.11
C THR A 24 2.76 -31.17 -16.20
N LEU A 25 3.71 -30.28 -15.93
CA LEU A 25 4.84 -30.02 -16.83
C LEU A 25 5.78 -31.23 -16.93
N GLU A 26 6.02 -31.90 -15.80
CA GLU A 26 6.85 -33.12 -15.75
C GLU A 26 6.25 -34.24 -16.59
N GLU A 27 4.92 -34.44 -16.54
CA GLU A 27 4.22 -35.47 -17.30
C GLU A 27 4.18 -35.20 -18.80
N ARG A 28 3.95 -33.95 -19.19
CA ARG A 28 3.64 -33.60 -20.59
C ARG A 28 4.86 -33.22 -21.42
N PHE A 29 5.93 -32.74 -20.80
CA PHE A 29 7.12 -32.26 -21.53
C PHE A 29 8.32 -33.16 -21.33
N SER A 30 9.13 -33.30 -22.38
CA SER A 30 10.41 -34.00 -22.34
C SER A 30 11.53 -33.07 -21.84
N THR A 31 12.63 -33.67 -21.40
CA THR A 31 13.81 -32.92 -20.95
C THR A 31 14.36 -32.02 -22.06
N GLY A 32 14.66 -30.77 -21.75
CA GLY A 32 15.15 -29.77 -22.69
C GLY A 32 14.06 -29.04 -23.46
N ALA A 33 12.80 -29.34 -23.22
CA ALA A 33 11.68 -28.70 -23.91
C ALA A 33 11.58 -27.19 -23.56
N HIS A 34 11.18 -26.42 -24.57
CA HIS A 34 10.88 -25.00 -24.45
C HIS A 34 9.36 -24.81 -24.24
N VAL A 35 8.97 -24.46 -23.04
CA VAL A 35 7.58 -24.32 -22.63
C VAL A 35 7.18 -22.86 -22.74
N THR A 36 6.32 -22.54 -23.72
CA THR A 36 5.72 -21.22 -23.96
C THR A 36 4.21 -21.29 -23.73
N PRO A 37 3.49 -20.17 -23.56
CA PRO A 37 2.03 -20.20 -23.50
C PRO A 37 1.38 -20.92 -24.68
N ALA A 38 1.90 -20.73 -25.90
CA ALA A 38 1.39 -21.41 -27.10
C ALA A 38 1.58 -22.95 -27.02
N THR A 39 2.73 -23.41 -26.51
CA THR A 39 2.94 -24.86 -26.35
C THR A 39 2.07 -25.45 -25.23
N LEU A 40 1.75 -24.67 -24.19
CA LEU A 40 0.84 -25.08 -23.13
C LEU A 40 -0.61 -25.19 -23.63
N GLU A 41 -1.02 -24.33 -24.57
CA GLU A 41 -2.33 -24.42 -25.22
C GLU A 41 -2.43 -25.67 -26.10
N VAL A 42 -1.44 -25.92 -26.96
CA VAL A 42 -1.38 -27.13 -27.78
C VAL A 42 -1.40 -28.42 -26.94
N ALA A 43 -0.72 -28.39 -25.78
CA ALA A 43 -0.74 -29.51 -24.85
C ALA A 43 -2.07 -29.62 -24.05
N GLY A 44 -3.02 -28.68 -24.23
CA GLY A 44 -4.32 -28.68 -23.56
C GLY A 44 -4.28 -28.36 -22.06
N MET A 45 -3.20 -27.72 -21.59
CA MET A 45 -3.06 -27.35 -20.19
C MET A 45 -3.65 -25.99 -19.85
N ILE A 46 -3.75 -25.12 -20.83
CA ILE A 46 -4.38 -23.82 -20.74
C ILE A 46 -5.45 -23.70 -21.81
N ARG A 47 -6.39 -22.79 -21.59
CA ARG A 47 -7.52 -22.59 -22.50
C ARG A 47 -7.17 -21.67 -23.67
N ASP A 48 -6.44 -20.60 -23.38
CA ASP A 48 -6.07 -19.55 -24.36
C ASP A 48 -4.65 -19.04 -24.07
N ASP A 49 -3.85 -18.82 -25.11
CA ASP A 49 -2.50 -18.23 -24.98
C ASP A 49 -2.52 -16.73 -24.61
N LYS A 50 -3.65 -16.04 -24.93
CA LYS A 50 -3.83 -14.60 -24.63
C LYS A 50 -4.01 -14.30 -23.16
N LEU A 51 -4.53 -15.25 -22.40
CA LEU A 51 -4.72 -15.07 -20.96
C LEU A 51 -3.41 -15.28 -20.19
N PRO A 52 -3.18 -14.50 -19.12
CA PRO A 52 -1.94 -14.60 -18.40
C PRO A 52 -1.81 -15.95 -17.68
N VAL A 53 -0.65 -16.58 -17.82
CA VAL A 53 -0.32 -17.87 -17.24
C VAL A 53 0.52 -17.71 -15.98
N LYS A 54 0.22 -18.50 -14.96
CA LYS A 54 0.98 -18.58 -13.72
C LYS A 54 1.39 -20.02 -13.43
N ILE A 55 2.70 -20.23 -13.29
CA ILE A 55 3.26 -21.52 -12.91
C ILE A 55 3.33 -21.66 -11.40
N LEU A 56 2.77 -22.73 -10.86
CA LEU A 56 2.79 -23.09 -9.45
C LEU A 56 3.76 -24.23 -9.18
N GLY A 57 4.38 -24.20 -8.00
CA GLY A 57 5.40 -25.17 -7.61
C GLY A 57 4.85 -26.45 -6.96
N ASP A 58 3.64 -26.85 -7.34
CA ASP A 58 3.08 -28.12 -6.91
C ASP A 58 3.67 -29.27 -7.74
N GLY A 59 4.00 -30.36 -7.05
CA GLY A 59 4.73 -31.47 -7.63
C GLY A 59 6.24 -31.29 -7.63
N ASN A 60 6.95 -32.33 -8.09
CA ASN A 60 8.40 -32.35 -8.25
C ASN A 60 8.74 -32.25 -9.74
N LEU A 61 9.82 -31.56 -10.04
CA LEU A 61 10.38 -31.45 -11.39
C LEU A 61 11.78 -32.07 -11.37
N THR A 62 12.04 -33.02 -12.26
CA THR A 62 13.36 -33.65 -12.45
C THR A 62 13.99 -33.24 -13.78
N LYS A 63 13.15 -32.83 -14.73
CA LYS A 63 13.53 -32.50 -16.08
C LYS A 63 14.04 -31.05 -16.18
N LYS A 64 15.08 -30.85 -16.97
CA LYS A 64 15.55 -29.50 -17.31
C LYS A 64 14.61 -28.90 -18.35
N LEU A 65 13.87 -27.84 -17.97
CA LEU A 65 12.92 -27.18 -18.85
C LEU A 65 13.25 -25.68 -18.95
N THR A 66 13.03 -25.12 -20.12
CA THR A 66 13.00 -23.65 -20.29
C THR A 66 11.55 -23.20 -20.28
N VAL A 67 11.11 -22.52 -19.22
CA VAL A 67 9.70 -22.18 -19.04
C VAL A 67 9.51 -20.66 -19.18
N GLU A 68 8.62 -20.28 -20.09
CA GLU A 68 8.21 -18.89 -20.31
C GLU A 68 6.75 -18.69 -19.86
N ALA A 69 6.53 -17.81 -18.88
CA ALA A 69 5.18 -17.45 -18.39
C ALA A 69 5.16 -16.04 -17.80
N GLN A 70 3.96 -15.50 -17.59
CA GLN A 70 3.80 -14.16 -17.03
C GLN A 70 4.13 -14.11 -15.55
N ARG A 71 3.81 -15.19 -14.80
CA ARG A 71 4.04 -15.28 -13.36
C ARG A 71 4.52 -16.66 -12.93
N PHE A 72 5.32 -16.67 -11.89
CA PHE A 72 5.78 -17.89 -11.22
C PHE A 72 5.59 -17.75 -9.71
N SER A 73 5.29 -18.85 -9.03
CA SER A 73 5.39 -18.91 -7.58
C SER A 73 6.86 -18.97 -7.16
N LYS A 74 7.17 -18.59 -5.94
CA LYS A 74 8.54 -18.68 -5.41
C LYS A 74 9.07 -20.10 -5.45
N SER A 75 8.25 -21.06 -4.99
CA SER A 75 8.58 -22.48 -5.00
C SER A 75 8.79 -23.05 -6.41
N ALA A 76 8.02 -22.58 -7.41
CA ALA A 76 8.23 -23.01 -8.79
C ALA A 76 9.59 -22.57 -9.34
N VAL A 77 9.98 -21.32 -9.11
CA VAL A 77 11.29 -20.81 -9.54
C VAL A 77 12.42 -21.64 -8.92
N THR A 78 12.39 -21.83 -7.60
CA THR A 78 13.43 -22.61 -6.89
C THR A 78 13.53 -24.04 -7.41
N LYS A 79 12.41 -24.70 -7.70
CA LYS A 79 12.39 -26.07 -8.23
C LYS A 79 12.91 -26.14 -9.67
N ILE A 80 12.50 -25.22 -10.55
CA ILE A 80 12.97 -25.19 -11.95
C ILE A 80 14.47 -24.91 -12.02
N GLU A 81 14.94 -23.92 -11.27
CA GLU A 81 16.37 -23.56 -11.22
C GLU A 81 17.20 -24.68 -10.55
N GLY A 82 16.66 -25.32 -9.50
CA GLY A 82 17.29 -26.46 -8.83
C GLY A 82 17.51 -27.67 -9.74
N CYS A 83 16.63 -27.90 -10.73
CA CYS A 83 16.81 -28.93 -11.77
C CYS A 83 17.67 -28.47 -12.96
N GLY A 84 18.23 -27.27 -12.91
CA GLY A 84 19.03 -26.68 -13.99
C GLY A 84 18.20 -26.19 -15.19
N GLY A 85 16.91 -25.93 -14.97
CA GLY A 85 16.02 -25.28 -15.93
C GLY A 85 16.18 -23.76 -15.94
N THR A 86 15.57 -23.11 -16.92
CA THR A 86 15.58 -21.64 -17.08
C THR A 86 14.18 -21.07 -16.99
N VAL A 87 14.03 -19.99 -16.23
CA VAL A 87 12.75 -19.26 -16.04
C VAL A 87 12.81 -17.93 -16.80
N LYS A 88 11.91 -17.73 -17.76
CA LYS A 88 11.71 -16.47 -18.46
C LYS A 88 10.34 -15.89 -18.15
N ARG A 89 10.28 -14.65 -17.70
CA ARG A 89 9.04 -13.94 -17.41
C ARG A 89 8.58 -13.11 -18.60
N LEU A 90 7.44 -13.46 -19.16
CA LEU A 90 6.78 -12.71 -20.23
C LEU A 90 5.97 -11.55 -19.61
N GLY A 91 6.11 -10.34 -20.18
CA GLY A 91 5.25 -9.20 -19.83
C GLY A 91 5.37 -8.64 -18.42
N SER A 92 6.38 -9.02 -17.65
CA SER A 92 6.74 -8.32 -16.43
C SER A 92 7.49 -7.02 -16.80
N GLN A 93 6.78 -6.01 -17.25
CA GLN A 93 7.27 -4.65 -17.08
C GLN A 93 7.67 -4.54 -15.59
N PRO A 94 8.90 -4.17 -15.26
CA PRO A 94 9.25 -3.89 -13.88
C PRO A 94 8.21 -2.88 -13.43
N LYS A 95 7.40 -3.23 -12.43
CA LYS A 95 6.49 -2.25 -11.83
C LYS A 95 7.40 -1.07 -11.53
N LYS A 96 7.21 0.04 -12.24
CA LYS A 96 7.89 1.28 -11.90
C LYS A 96 7.68 1.40 -10.41
N LYS A 97 8.75 1.16 -9.62
CA LYS A 97 8.69 1.36 -8.19
C LYS A 97 8.14 2.77 -8.10
N PHE A 98 6.97 2.94 -7.53
CA PHE A 98 6.43 4.26 -7.27
C PHE A 98 7.46 4.87 -6.34
N VAL A 99 8.43 5.54 -6.93
CA VAL A 99 9.37 6.36 -6.20
C VAL A 99 8.43 7.38 -5.59
N LYS A 100 8.12 7.21 -4.31
CA LYS A 100 7.50 8.27 -3.53
C LYS A 100 8.37 9.47 -3.87
N ARG A 101 7.84 10.41 -4.67
CA ARG A 101 8.55 11.67 -4.90
C ARG A 101 8.95 12.11 -3.51
N ALA A 102 10.25 12.14 -3.28
CA ALA A 102 10.76 12.78 -2.09
C ALA A 102 10.02 14.11 -2.06
N PRO A 103 9.39 14.48 -0.95
CA PRO A 103 8.80 15.80 -0.85
C PRO A 103 9.85 16.75 -1.39
N PRO A 104 9.50 17.72 -2.26
CA PRO A 104 10.48 18.70 -2.75
C PRO A 104 11.27 19.15 -1.52
N PRO A 105 12.59 19.32 -1.63
CA PRO A 105 13.37 19.79 -0.51
C PRO A 105 12.59 20.99 0.01
N ALA A 106 11.96 20.84 1.17
CA ALA A 106 11.29 21.94 1.81
C ALA A 106 12.40 22.96 1.93
N GLU A 107 12.35 24.01 1.12
CA GLU A 107 13.00 25.23 1.50
C GLU A 107 12.60 25.40 2.94
N LYS A 108 13.52 25.11 3.81
CA LYS A 108 13.46 25.45 5.22
C LYS A 108 13.56 26.96 5.25
N VAL A 109 12.52 27.60 4.68
CA VAL A 109 12.25 28.99 4.96
C VAL A 109 12.14 29.01 6.46
N ASP A 110 13.11 29.67 7.04
CA ASP A 110 13.36 29.77 8.47
C ASP A 110 12.15 30.34 9.21
N LYS A 111 11.08 29.54 9.27
CA LYS A 111 9.90 29.81 10.12
C LYS A 111 10.29 29.90 11.60
N LYS A 112 11.50 29.43 11.94
CA LYS A 112 12.09 29.52 13.26
C LYS A 112 12.73 30.91 13.49
N ALA A 113 13.33 31.49 12.45
CA ALA A 113 13.88 32.85 12.48
C ALA A 113 12.78 33.89 12.53
N ALA A 114 11.77 33.80 11.66
CA ALA A 114 10.61 34.72 11.67
C ALA A 114 9.78 34.64 12.96
N LYS A 115 9.73 33.47 13.62
CA LYS A 115 9.04 33.32 14.93
C LYS A 115 9.88 33.87 16.08
N ALA A 116 11.20 33.85 15.97
CA ALA A 116 12.10 34.44 16.95
C ALA A 116 12.06 35.97 16.85
N GLU A 117 12.06 36.53 15.65
CA GLU A 117 11.98 37.95 15.40
C GLU A 117 10.65 38.56 15.88
N LYS A 118 9.52 37.91 15.56
CA LYS A 118 8.20 38.34 16.09
C LYS A 118 8.11 38.24 17.62
N LYS A 119 8.84 37.33 18.25
CA LYS A 119 8.85 37.19 19.72
C LYS A 119 9.76 38.27 20.35
N ALA A 120 10.82 38.68 19.67
CA ALA A 120 11.71 39.76 20.09
C ALA A 120 11.00 41.12 19.99
N LEU A 121 10.30 41.39 18.88
CA LEU A 121 9.50 42.62 18.69
C LEU A 121 8.40 42.76 19.75
N LYS A 122 7.62 41.69 20.02
CA LYS A 122 6.61 41.71 21.09
C LYS A 122 7.18 41.92 22.49
N LYS A 123 8.43 41.48 22.73
CA LYS A 123 9.10 41.67 24.03
C LYS A 123 9.64 43.10 24.18
N ALA A 124 10.03 43.73 23.08
CA ALA A 124 10.44 45.14 23.05
C ALA A 124 9.26 46.08 23.27
N GLU A 125 8.13 45.80 22.60
CA GLU A 125 6.90 46.60 22.73
C GLU A 125 6.27 46.53 24.13
N LYS A 126 6.39 45.36 24.81
CA LYS A 126 5.91 45.19 26.18
C LYS A 126 6.84 45.88 27.24
N LYS A 127 8.06 46.27 26.84
CA LYS A 127 9.01 46.96 27.71
C LYS A 127 8.93 48.50 27.56
N ALA A 128 8.20 48.97 26.54
CA ALA A 128 8.05 50.41 26.21
C ALA A 128 6.73 51.02 26.68
N GLN A 129 5.88 50.29 27.42
CA GLN A 129 4.69 50.88 28.06
C GLN A 129 5.07 51.42 29.44
N PRO A 130 4.96 52.72 29.67
CA PRO A 130 5.16 53.31 31.00
C PRO A 130 4.00 52.93 31.90
N PHE A 131 4.40 52.62 33.11
CA PHE A 131 3.61 52.33 34.30
C PHE A 131 2.72 53.54 34.62
N GLU A 132 1.43 53.41 34.38
CA GLU A 132 0.47 54.39 34.88
C GLU A 132 -0.60 53.75 35.73
N SER A 133 -0.45 54.08 36.99
CA SER A 133 -1.36 54.20 38.14
C SER A 133 -2.53 53.22 38.30
N LYS A 134 -2.36 52.55 39.42
CA LYS A 134 -3.43 51.97 40.25
C LYS A 134 -4.53 53.00 40.60
N LYS A 135 -5.79 52.57 40.50
CA LYS A 135 -6.80 52.90 41.49
C LYS A 135 -7.70 51.69 41.78
N PRO A 136 -8.00 51.47 43.00
CA PRO A 136 -8.89 50.38 43.40
C PRO A 136 -10.31 50.92 43.62
N ASP A 137 -11.32 50.16 43.22
CA ASP A 137 -12.63 50.31 43.81
C ASP A 137 -13.29 48.98 44.08
N LYS A 138 -13.66 48.89 45.35
CA LYS A 138 -14.47 47.88 45.97
C LYS A 138 -15.91 47.95 45.44
N ALA A 139 -16.56 46.81 45.37
CA ALA A 139 -17.79 46.51 46.14
C ALA A 139 -18.61 45.42 45.43
N SER A 140 -18.70 44.29 46.07
CA SER A 140 -19.93 43.67 46.60
C SER A 140 -21.08 43.34 45.63
N LYS A 141 -21.39 42.08 45.57
CA LYS A 141 -22.67 41.37 45.89
C LYS A 141 -22.66 40.04 45.16
N SER A 142 -22.54 38.96 45.87
CA SER A 142 -23.48 38.09 46.55
C SER A 142 -24.69 37.65 45.72
N ALA A 143 -24.91 36.33 45.79
CA ALA A 143 -26.11 35.57 45.51
C ALA A 143 -26.36 35.31 43.99
N ASP A 144 -26.70 34.19 43.55
CA ASP A 144 -27.57 33.16 44.06
C ASP A 144 -27.45 31.92 43.14
N LYS A 145 -27.48 30.76 43.71
CA LYS A 145 -27.51 29.46 43.07
C LYS A 145 -28.94 28.90 43.19
N PRO A 146 -29.56 28.46 42.16
CA PRO A 146 -30.58 27.44 42.35
C PRO A 146 -30.15 26.08 41.86
N ARG A 147 -30.13 25.20 42.82
CA ARG A 147 -30.20 23.77 42.82
C ARG A 147 -31.39 23.31 41.98
N LYS A 148 -31.21 22.42 41.04
CA LYS A 148 -32.32 21.67 40.42
C LYS A 148 -32.23 20.20 40.79
N GLU A 149 -33.28 19.85 41.50
CA GLU A 149 -33.61 18.53 42.01
C GLU A 149 -33.84 17.49 40.93
N LYS A 150 -33.55 16.29 41.35
CA LYS A 150 -33.97 15.03 40.73
C LYS A 150 -35.47 14.81 40.95
N ARG A 151 -36.13 14.33 39.92
CA ARG A 151 -37.30 13.41 39.97
C ARG A 151 -37.12 12.49 38.78
N GLY A 152 -37.11 11.24 38.84
CA GLY A 152 -37.77 10.21 39.66
C GLY A 152 -39.11 9.77 39.05
N GLU A 153 -39.12 8.52 38.58
CA GLU A 153 -40.28 7.60 38.44
C GLU A 153 -41.41 8.00 37.47
N ALA A 154 -41.72 7.21 36.49
CA ALA A 154 -42.42 5.92 36.48
C ALA A 154 -42.24 5.22 35.11
#